data_cd696d6d57ee4cd7d1635e5350fbe69f
#
_entry.id   cd696d6d57ee4cd7d1635e5350fbe69f
#
_cell.length_a   1.000
_cell.length_b   1.000
_cell.length_c   1.000
_cell.angle_alpha   90.00
_cell.angle_beta   90.00
_cell.angle_gamma   90.00
#
_symmetry.space_group_name_H-M   'P 1'
#
loop_
_entity.id
_entity.type
_entity.pdbx_description
1 polymer ?
#
loop_
_entity_poly.entity_id
_entity_poly.type
_entity_poly.pdbx_seq_one_letter_code
_entity_poly.pdbx_strand_id
1 'polypeptide(L)'
;GGATFRRVRERAGWVEVEDGFHLTGWLKNSDPYTYTAVELNAIAYNASGLIIGGGCGKLDFVPEKDRTGVSIPADIQPDEEIALVEIYPWITAQSASLEGGSWWKNIEVRQWNFIVDDYQHVSGGAILRNLTDRLLTETFYLLTVADADNKVCLAQEGYIDLLWPDQELVFSPGILTLPTDCAAKQVDMIIVPGEFGQFQLGYDPLSVGTPVLSESGDSVTVTLINNLNADLSNAVVYVVATDAKGRIVGGGSAQSGNIRANSSVSVQVPILFLGKPEEIK
;
A
#
# COMPACT_ATOMS: atom_id res chain seq x y z
N GLY A 1 -28.33 -2.27 -13.68
CA GLY A 1 -27.20 -2.46 -14.56
C GLY A 1 -26.20 -3.31 -13.82
N GLY A 2 -25.83 -4.47 -14.36
CA GLY A 2 -24.83 -5.33 -13.74
C GLY A 2 -23.45 -4.73 -13.98
N ALA A 3 -22.64 -4.63 -12.94
CA ALA A 3 -21.25 -4.25 -13.06
C ALA A 3 -20.53 -5.24 -13.97
N THR A 4 -19.80 -4.72 -14.95
CA THR A 4 -19.09 -5.55 -15.93
C THR A 4 -17.63 -5.63 -15.56
N PHE A 5 -17.29 -6.44 -14.56
CA PHE A 5 -15.91 -6.88 -14.42
C PHE A 5 -15.61 -7.91 -15.50
N ARG A 6 -14.58 -7.65 -16.27
CA ARG A 6 -14.06 -8.67 -17.18
C ARG A 6 -13.20 -9.65 -16.39
N ARG A 7 -13.45 -10.95 -16.62
CA ARG A 7 -12.56 -12.03 -16.24
C ARG A 7 -11.12 -11.67 -16.60
N VAL A 8 -10.24 -11.65 -15.62
CA VAL A 8 -8.81 -11.40 -15.84
C VAL A 8 -8.17 -12.72 -16.26
N ARG A 9 -8.00 -12.92 -17.53
CA ARG A 9 -7.39 -14.14 -18.10
C ARG A 9 -6.05 -13.88 -18.77
N GLU A 10 -5.92 -12.76 -19.45
CA GLU A 10 -4.77 -12.50 -20.33
C GLU A 10 -3.55 -11.90 -19.62
N ARG A 11 -3.69 -11.51 -18.35
CA ARG A 11 -2.65 -10.86 -17.55
C ARG A 11 -2.59 -11.38 -16.11
N ALA A 12 -3.16 -12.53 -15.87
CA ALA A 12 -3.01 -13.24 -14.62
C ALA A 12 -1.76 -14.13 -14.68
N GLY A 13 -1.08 -14.23 -13.55
CA GLY A 13 0.12 -15.02 -13.40
C GLY A 13 0.23 -15.54 -11.97
N TRP A 14 1.39 -15.92 -11.58
CA TRP A 14 1.70 -16.31 -10.21
C TRP A 14 3.11 -15.88 -9.85
N VAL A 15 3.36 -15.81 -8.56
CA VAL A 15 4.67 -15.64 -7.95
C VAL A 15 4.82 -16.65 -6.82
N GLU A 16 6.00 -17.17 -6.63
CA GLU A 16 6.36 -18.00 -5.50
C GLU A 16 6.87 -17.12 -4.35
N VAL A 17 6.35 -17.35 -3.15
CA VAL A 17 6.72 -16.64 -1.93
C VAL A 17 7.12 -17.67 -0.86
N GLU A 18 7.70 -17.22 0.25
CA GLU A 18 8.18 -18.13 1.33
C GLU A 18 7.10 -19.13 1.80
N ASP A 19 5.85 -18.69 1.88
CA ASP A 19 4.73 -19.46 2.39
C ASP A 19 3.87 -20.12 1.28
N GLY A 20 4.36 -20.18 0.02
CA GLY A 20 3.64 -20.84 -1.09
C GLY A 20 3.50 -20.00 -2.35
N PHE A 21 2.30 -19.98 -2.93
CA PHE A 21 2.04 -19.26 -4.18
C PHE A 21 1.06 -18.12 -3.99
N HIS A 22 1.30 -17.02 -4.70
CA HIS A 22 0.31 -15.99 -4.91
C HIS A 22 -0.11 -15.95 -6.37
N LEU A 23 -1.41 -16.05 -6.63
CA LEU A 23 -1.99 -15.83 -7.95
C LEU A 23 -2.22 -14.33 -8.14
N THR A 24 -1.63 -13.77 -9.18
CA THR A 24 -1.54 -12.32 -9.36
C THR A 24 -2.15 -11.87 -10.68
N GLY A 25 -2.54 -10.61 -10.77
CA GLY A 25 -3.04 -10.04 -12.01
C GLY A 25 -3.48 -8.58 -11.87
N TRP A 26 -3.94 -8.02 -12.99
CA TRP A 26 -4.54 -6.70 -13.02
C TRP A 26 -6.06 -6.79 -13.09
N LEU A 27 -6.75 -6.23 -12.12
CA LEU A 27 -8.19 -6.02 -12.17
C LEU A 27 -8.49 -4.65 -12.77
N LYS A 28 -9.19 -4.63 -13.90
CA LYS A 28 -9.61 -3.40 -14.56
C LYS A 28 -11.09 -3.14 -14.32
N ASN A 29 -11.37 -1.98 -13.73
CA ASN A 29 -12.73 -1.45 -13.62
C ASN A 29 -13.00 -0.48 -14.78
N SER A 30 -13.97 -0.83 -15.63
CA SER A 30 -14.37 0.02 -16.77
C SER A 30 -15.59 0.88 -16.47
N ASP A 31 -16.20 0.69 -15.30
CA ASP A 31 -17.40 1.41 -14.88
C ASP A 31 -17.06 2.82 -14.34
N PRO A 32 -18.05 3.73 -14.35
CA PRO A 32 -17.88 5.07 -13.74
C PRO A 32 -18.04 5.05 -12.22
N TYR A 33 -18.09 3.90 -11.61
CA TYR A 33 -18.26 3.73 -10.18
C TYR A 33 -17.03 3.05 -9.58
N THR A 34 -16.63 3.50 -8.42
CA THR A 34 -15.71 2.77 -7.57
C THR A 34 -16.46 1.70 -6.78
N TYR A 35 -15.88 0.54 -6.65
CA TYR A 35 -16.45 -0.54 -5.85
C TYR A 35 -15.61 -0.80 -4.61
N THR A 36 -16.30 -1.06 -3.49
CA THR A 36 -15.68 -1.48 -2.23
C THR A 36 -16.02 -2.94 -1.96
N ALA A 37 -15.20 -3.60 -1.15
CA ALA A 37 -15.43 -4.97 -0.70
C ALA A 37 -15.67 -5.97 -1.85
N VAL A 38 -14.82 -5.93 -2.89
CA VAL A 38 -14.89 -6.85 -4.03
C VAL A 38 -14.21 -8.15 -3.66
N GLU A 39 -14.98 -9.25 -3.68
CA GLU A 39 -14.42 -10.59 -3.49
C GLU A 39 -13.70 -11.07 -4.75
N LEU A 40 -12.62 -11.80 -4.56
CA LEU A 40 -11.80 -12.38 -5.62
C LEU A 40 -11.71 -13.88 -5.42
N ASN A 41 -11.92 -14.64 -6.50
CA ASN A 41 -11.63 -16.07 -6.54
C ASN A 41 -10.61 -16.31 -7.66
N ALA A 42 -9.53 -17.02 -7.35
CA ALA A 42 -8.50 -17.35 -8.31
C ALA A 42 -8.37 -18.85 -8.45
N ILE A 43 -8.15 -19.32 -9.67
CA ILE A 43 -8.03 -20.74 -10.02
C ILE A 43 -6.77 -20.93 -10.84
N ALA A 44 -5.96 -21.92 -10.48
CA ALA A 44 -4.79 -22.35 -11.20
C ALA A 44 -5.05 -23.67 -11.94
N TYR A 45 -4.58 -23.76 -13.18
CA TYR A 45 -4.70 -24.93 -14.05
C TYR A 45 -3.32 -25.37 -14.50
N ASN A 46 -3.15 -26.69 -14.65
CA ASN A 46 -1.97 -27.25 -15.32
C ASN A 46 -2.09 -27.21 -16.86
N ALA A 47 -1.06 -27.65 -17.56
CA ALA A 47 -1.02 -27.66 -19.03
C ALA A 47 -2.12 -28.53 -19.68
N SER A 48 -2.67 -29.49 -18.95
CA SER A 48 -3.79 -30.34 -19.39
C SER A 48 -5.16 -29.67 -19.16
N GLY A 49 -5.20 -28.49 -18.57
CA GLY A 49 -6.43 -27.78 -18.23
C GLY A 49 -7.16 -28.31 -16.99
N LEU A 50 -6.50 -29.12 -16.19
CA LEU A 50 -7.03 -29.58 -14.90
C LEU A 50 -6.80 -28.49 -13.84
N ILE A 51 -7.78 -28.33 -12.95
CA ILE A 51 -7.64 -27.46 -11.78
C ILE A 51 -6.67 -28.12 -10.82
N ILE A 52 -5.61 -27.42 -10.46
CA ILE A 52 -4.56 -27.85 -9.56
C ILE A 52 -4.52 -27.07 -8.25
N GLY A 53 -5.34 -26.02 -8.14
CA GLY A 53 -5.40 -25.22 -6.94
C GLY A 53 -6.13 -23.91 -7.15
N GLY A 54 -6.07 -23.07 -6.14
CA GLY A 54 -6.67 -21.75 -6.17
C GLY A 54 -6.69 -21.09 -4.82
N GLY A 55 -7.30 -19.91 -4.78
CA GLY A 55 -7.41 -19.12 -3.57
C GLY A 55 -8.54 -18.11 -3.64
N CYS A 56 -8.78 -17.45 -2.53
CA CYS A 56 -9.74 -16.35 -2.46
C CYS A 56 -9.10 -15.15 -1.75
N GLY A 57 -9.59 -13.99 -2.06
CA GLY A 57 -9.14 -12.73 -1.48
C GLY A 57 -10.25 -11.69 -1.56
N LYS A 58 -9.96 -10.52 -1.07
CA LYS A 58 -10.85 -9.37 -1.09
C LYS A 58 -10.03 -8.14 -1.43
N LEU A 59 -10.61 -7.28 -2.26
CA LEU A 59 -10.14 -5.92 -2.45
C LEU A 59 -11.09 -4.99 -1.71
N ASP A 60 -10.56 -4.20 -0.82
CA ASP A 60 -11.36 -3.19 -0.13
C ASP A 60 -11.77 -2.05 -1.06
N PHE A 61 -11.03 -1.88 -2.17
CA PHE A 61 -11.26 -0.79 -3.09
C PHE A 61 -10.86 -1.12 -4.55
N VAL A 62 -11.77 -0.86 -5.50
CA VAL A 62 -11.50 -0.97 -6.94
C VAL A 62 -11.88 0.34 -7.61
N PRO A 63 -10.92 1.18 -7.99
CA PRO A 63 -11.16 2.52 -8.51
C PRO A 63 -11.91 2.51 -9.84
N GLU A 64 -12.71 3.56 -10.06
CA GLU A 64 -13.42 3.80 -11.29
C GLU A 64 -12.49 4.07 -12.47
N LYS A 65 -12.81 3.56 -13.66
CA LYS A 65 -12.06 3.83 -14.90
C LYS A 65 -10.56 3.52 -14.83
N ASP A 66 -10.13 2.76 -13.85
CA ASP A 66 -8.73 2.47 -13.58
C ASP A 66 -8.50 0.96 -13.40
N ARG A 67 -7.27 0.60 -13.08
CA ARG A 67 -6.84 -0.77 -12.79
C ARG A 67 -6.11 -0.82 -11.45
N THR A 68 -6.22 -1.94 -10.79
CA THR A 68 -5.40 -2.25 -9.60
C THR A 68 -4.80 -3.62 -9.73
N GLY A 69 -3.60 -3.80 -9.19
CA GLY A 69 -3.01 -5.12 -9.03
C GLY A 69 -3.76 -5.93 -7.98
N VAL A 70 -3.74 -7.23 -8.16
CA VAL A 70 -4.26 -8.19 -7.18
C VAL A 70 -3.22 -9.26 -6.90
N SER A 71 -3.18 -9.72 -5.65
CA SER A 71 -2.32 -10.81 -5.18
C SER A 71 -3.13 -11.65 -4.21
N ILE A 72 -3.35 -12.91 -4.56
CA ILE A 72 -4.26 -13.82 -3.86
C ILE A 72 -3.45 -15.03 -3.39
N PRO A 73 -3.29 -15.25 -2.08
CA PRO A 73 -2.69 -16.48 -1.57
C PRO A 73 -3.41 -17.70 -2.10
N ALA A 74 -2.69 -18.73 -2.51
CA ALA A 74 -3.26 -19.91 -3.12
C ALA A 74 -2.60 -21.20 -2.65
N ASP A 75 -3.43 -22.23 -2.46
CA ASP A 75 -3.00 -23.59 -2.25
C ASP A 75 -2.91 -24.29 -3.62
N ILE A 76 -1.73 -24.76 -3.96
CA ILE A 76 -1.46 -25.49 -5.20
C ILE A 76 -1.09 -26.94 -4.85
N GLN A 77 -1.61 -27.90 -5.62
CA GLN A 77 -1.30 -29.31 -5.43
C GLN A 77 0.21 -29.53 -5.58
N PRO A 78 0.83 -30.31 -4.66
CA PRO A 78 2.25 -30.64 -4.76
C PRO A 78 2.59 -31.28 -6.12
N ASP A 79 3.77 -30.99 -6.63
CA ASP A 79 4.33 -31.56 -7.87
C ASP A 79 3.58 -31.16 -9.17
N GLU A 80 2.65 -30.21 -9.10
CA GLU A 80 1.95 -29.68 -10.27
C GLU A 80 2.52 -28.33 -10.71
N GLU A 81 2.64 -28.14 -12.03
CA GLU A 81 3.08 -26.87 -12.63
C GLU A 81 1.89 -26.02 -13.08
N ILE A 82 1.87 -24.75 -12.66
CA ILE A 82 0.86 -23.78 -13.07
C ILE A 82 1.09 -23.38 -14.53
N ALA A 83 0.12 -23.62 -15.41
CA ALA A 83 0.14 -23.21 -16.79
C ALA A 83 -0.81 -22.03 -17.10
N LEU A 84 -1.88 -21.89 -16.34
CA LEU A 84 -2.87 -20.83 -16.52
C LEU A 84 -3.46 -20.43 -15.16
N VAL A 85 -3.65 -19.14 -14.99
CA VAL A 85 -4.38 -18.56 -13.84
C VAL A 85 -5.60 -17.79 -14.35
N GLU A 86 -6.70 -17.95 -13.66
CA GLU A 86 -7.92 -17.17 -13.89
C GLU A 86 -8.38 -16.52 -12.58
N ILE A 87 -8.69 -15.22 -12.63
CA ILE A 87 -9.18 -14.46 -11.48
C ILE A 87 -10.59 -13.97 -11.79
N TYR A 88 -11.51 -14.25 -10.87
CA TYR A 88 -12.93 -13.94 -10.96
C TYR A 88 -13.31 -12.95 -9.86
N PRO A 89 -13.48 -11.67 -10.19
CA PRO A 89 -14.01 -10.69 -9.27
C PRO A 89 -15.54 -10.92 -9.09
N TRP A 90 -15.99 -10.78 -7.86
CA TRP A 90 -17.38 -10.93 -7.49
C TRP A 90 -17.84 -9.75 -6.67
N ILE A 91 -18.92 -9.09 -7.13
CA ILE A 91 -19.58 -8.04 -6.39
C ILE A 91 -20.70 -8.69 -5.57
N THR A 92 -20.56 -8.59 -4.25
CA THR A 92 -21.54 -9.15 -3.31
C THR A 92 -22.57 -8.08 -2.90
N ALA A 93 -23.55 -8.49 -2.11
CA ALA A 93 -24.51 -7.56 -1.51
C ALA A 93 -23.85 -6.62 -0.48
N GLN A 94 -22.65 -6.94 -0.01
CA GLN A 94 -21.86 -6.11 0.89
C GLN A 94 -20.99 -5.09 0.15
N SER A 95 -20.80 -5.28 -1.17
CA SER A 95 -20.08 -4.33 -2.00
C SER A 95 -20.91 -3.07 -2.19
N ALA A 96 -20.31 -1.92 -1.94
CA ALA A 96 -20.93 -0.64 -2.24
C ALA A 96 -20.37 -0.10 -3.57
N SER A 97 -21.20 0.63 -4.30
CA SER A 97 -20.77 1.44 -5.44
C SER A 97 -20.77 2.90 -5.02
N LEU A 98 -19.62 3.56 -5.14
CA LEU A 98 -19.48 4.98 -4.85
C LEU A 98 -19.52 5.75 -6.18
N GLU A 99 -20.40 6.77 -6.26
CA GLU A 99 -20.40 7.66 -7.43
C GLU A 99 -19.07 8.43 -7.51
N GLY A 100 -18.49 8.40 -8.70
CA GLY A 100 -17.16 8.91 -8.91
C GLY A 100 -17.00 10.41 -8.81
N GLY A 101 -15.81 10.83 -8.55
CA GLY A 101 -15.24 12.10 -8.99
C GLY A 101 -15.16 13.24 -8.00
N SER A 102 -15.88 13.32 -6.90
CA SER A 102 -15.74 14.47 -5.99
C SER A 102 -14.81 14.21 -4.80
N TRP A 103 -14.78 13.03 -4.28
CA TRP A 103 -14.05 12.67 -3.06
C TRP A 103 -12.54 12.45 -3.29
N TRP A 104 -12.10 12.05 -4.48
CA TRP A 104 -10.68 12.01 -4.87
C TRP A 104 -9.97 13.36 -4.70
N LYS A 105 -10.71 14.45 -4.74
CA LYS A 105 -10.18 15.81 -4.59
C LYS A 105 -9.84 16.19 -3.16
N ASN A 106 -10.18 15.34 -2.20
CA ASN A 106 -9.96 15.61 -0.79
C ASN A 106 -8.49 15.43 -0.38
N ILE A 107 -7.72 14.69 -1.16
CA ILE A 107 -6.29 14.49 -0.93
C ILE A 107 -5.50 14.91 -2.16
N GLU A 108 -4.47 15.69 -1.94
CA GLU A 108 -3.43 15.97 -2.92
C GLU A 108 -2.26 15.02 -2.69
N VAL A 109 -1.91 14.23 -3.71
CA VAL A 109 -0.64 13.51 -3.74
C VAL A 109 0.39 14.43 -4.38
N ARG A 110 1.17 15.14 -3.56
CA ARG A 110 2.13 16.14 -4.03
C ARG A 110 3.31 15.51 -4.72
N GLN A 111 3.74 14.38 -4.19
CA GLN A 111 4.85 13.64 -4.70
C GLN A 111 4.74 12.18 -4.26
N TRP A 112 5.17 11.29 -5.12
CA TRP A 112 5.44 9.91 -4.74
C TRP A 112 6.56 9.35 -5.61
N ASN A 113 7.32 8.45 -5.05
CA ASN A 113 8.31 7.66 -5.78
C ASN A 113 8.67 6.41 -5.00
N PHE A 114 8.97 5.35 -5.75
CA PHE A 114 9.51 4.11 -5.21
C PHE A 114 10.77 3.74 -5.96
N ILE A 115 11.68 3.10 -5.25
CA ILE A 115 12.92 2.55 -5.76
C ILE A 115 12.90 1.04 -5.59
N VAL A 116 13.67 0.35 -6.42
CA VAL A 116 13.92 -1.10 -6.28
C VAL A 116 15.43 -1.28 -6.21
N ASP A 117 15.93 -1.98 -5.21
CA ASP A 117 17.35 -2.28 -5.06
C ASP A 117 17.76 -3.56 -5.80
N ASP A 118 19.05 -3.88 -5.77
CA ASP A 118 19.61 -5.07 -6.41
C ASP A 118 19.19 -6.39 -5.70
N TYR A 119 18.63 -6.29 -4.50
CA TYR A 119 18.13 -7.42 -3.70
C TYR A 119 16.62 -7.62 -3.82
N GLN A 120 15.99 -6.94 -4.78
CA GLN A 120 14.53 -6.98 -4.99
C GLN A 120 13.72 -6.42 -3.80
N HIS A 121 14.25 -5.45 -3.08
CA HIS A 121 13.46 -4.69 -2.13
C HIS A 121 12.88 -3.45 -2.79
N VAL A 122 11.60 -3.19 -2.54
CA VAL A 122 10.91 -1.96 -2.92
C VAL A 122 10.82 -1.06 -1.70
N SER A 123 11.22 0.18 -1.85
CA SER A 123 11.13 1.20 -0.82
C SER A 123 10.75 2.54 -1.44
N GLY A 124 10.19 3.42 -0.65
CA GLY A 124 9.76 4.74 -1.10
C GLY A 124 8.59 5.25 -0.31
N GLY A 125 7.82 6.13 -0.92
CA GLY A 125 6.67 6.69 -0.26
C GLY A 125 6.03 7.84 -1.02
N ALA A 126 5.19 8.57 -0.32
CA ALA A 126 4.46 9.72 -0.84
C ALA A 126 4.43 10.88 0.15
N ILE A 127 4.21 12.06 -0.37
CA ILE A 127 3.86 13.26 0.40
C ILE A 127 2.41 13.60 0.05
N LEU A 128 1.55 13.48 1.04
CA LEU A 128 0.11 13.65 0.94
C LEU A 128 -0.33 14.93 1.66
N ARG A 129 -1.37 15.58 1.18
CA ARG A 129 -2.01 16.69 1.89
C ARG A 129 -3.52 16.52 1.89
N ASN A 130 -4.12 16.62 3.06
CA ASN A 130 -5.56 16.74 3.20
C ASN A 130 -6.00 18.16 2.82
N LEU A 131 -6.79 18.29 1.77
CA LEU A 131 -7.28 19.58 1.26
C LEU A 131 -8.60 20.01 1.90
N THR A 132 -9.10 19.23 2.85
CA THR A 132 -10.38 19.51 3.51
C THR A 132 -10.16 20.16 4.88
N ASP A 133 -11.21 20.78 5.41
CA ASP A 133 -11.26 21.31 6.77
C ASP A 133 -11.63 20.26 7.83
N ARG A 134 -11.66 18.98 7.45
CA ARG A 134 -12.07 17.86 8.30
C ARG A 134 -11.00 16.80 8.37
N LEU A 135 -10.95 16.07 9.48
CA LEU A 135 -10.10 14.89 9.63
C LEU A 135 -10.56 13.81 8.63
N LEU A 136 -9.62 13.22 7.91
CA LEU A 136 -9.83 11.98 7.18
C LEU A 136 -9.31 10.81 8.00
N THR A 137 -10.13 9.79 8.17
CA THR A 137 -9.79 8.53 8.83
C THR A 137 -9.73 7.42 7.79
N GLU A 138 -8.88 6.42 8.03
CA GLU A 138 -8.81 5.24 7.18
C GLU A 138 -8.58 5.58 5.69
N THR A 139 -7.70 6.55 5.43
CA THR A 139 -7.23 6.80 4.07
C THR A 139 -6.53 5.54 3.55
N PHE A 140 -6.98 5.06 2.41
CA PHE A 140 -6.57 3.77 1.88
C PHE A 140 -5.49 3.92 0.82
N TYR A 141 -4.54 2.99 0.76
CA TYR A 141 -3.59 2.93 -0.35
C TYR A 141 -3.58 1.55 -1.00
N LEU A 142 -3.33 1.56 -2.29
CA LEU A 142 -3.10 0.39 -3.12
C LEU A 142 -1.73 0.56 -3.78
N LEU A 143 -0.83 -0.36 -3.53
CA LEU A 143 0.49 -0.40 -4.14
C LEU A 143 0.59 -1.63 -5.03
N THR A 144 0.97 -1.43 -6.29
CA THR A 144 1.18 -2.52 -7.24
C THR A 144 2.57 -2.44 -7.82
N VAL A 145 3.32 -3.53 -7.76
CA VAL A 145 4.63 -3.68 -8.40
C VAL A 145 4.50 -4.65 -9.54
N ALA A 146 5.02 -4.29 -10.71
CA ALA A 146 5.00 -5.12 -11.91
C ALA A 146 6.37 -5.15 -12.61
N ASP A 147 6.62 -6.21 -13.36
CA ASP A 147 7.80 -6.36 -14.20
C ASP A 147 7.67 -5.65 -15.56
N ALA A 148 8.66 -5.84 -16.44
CA ALA A 148 8.69 -5.25 -17.78
C ALA A 148 7.57 -5.78 -18.69
N ASP A 149 7.11 -7.01 -18.48
CA ASP A 149 6.03 -7.63 -19.23
C ASP A 149 4.64 -7.30 -18.62
N ASN A 150 4.63 -6.42 -17.61
CA ASN A 150 3.44 -6.00 -16.88
C ASN A 150 2.76 -7.16 -16.09
N LYS A 151 3.54 -8.20 -15.72
CA LYS A 151 3.15 -9.21 -14.75
C LYS A 151 3.19 -8.57 -13.36
N VAL A 152 2.12 -8.73 -12.59
CA VAL A 152 2.08 -8.25 -11.20
C VAL A 152 2.95 -9.16 -10.34
N CYS A 153 3.92 -8.58 -9.65
CA CYS A 153 4.80 -9.25 -8.72
C CYS A 153 4.31 -9.14 -7.27
N LEU A 154 3.76 -7.97 -6.95
CA LEU A 154 3.23 -7.65 -5.64
C LEU A 154 2.04 -6.71 -5.80
N ALA A 155 0.99 -6.97 -5.04
CA ALA A 155 -0.08 -6.01 -4.80
C ALA A 155 -0.35 -5.97 -3.30
N GLN A 156 -0.30 -4.77 -2.73
CA GLN A 156 -0.49 -4.55 -1.30
C GLN A 156 -1.52 -3.46 -1.09
N GLU A 157 -2.38 -3.68 -0.13
CA GLU A 157 -3.35 -2.71 0.39
C GLU A 157 -3.02 -2.35 1.82
N GLY A 158 -3.43 -1.16 2.24
CA GLY A 158 -3.32 -0.75 3.62
C GLY A 158 -3.97 0.60 3.89
N TYR A 159 -3.91 1.00 5.15
CA TYR A 159 -4.56 2.21 5.64
C TYR A 159 -3.55 3.20 6.19
N ILE A 160 -3.88 4.47 6.05
CA ILE A 160 -3.28 5.60 6.74
C ILE A 160 -4.36 6.09 7.72
N ASP A 161 -4.17 5.83 9.01
CA ASP A 161 -5.23 5.95 10.01
C ASP A 161 -5.83 7.35 10.11
N LEU A 162 -4.98 8.37 10.19
CA LEU A 162 -5.41 9.74 10.42
C LEU A 162 -4.65 10.71 9.51
N LEU A 163 -5.40 11.56 8.81
CA LEU A 163 -4.85 12.67 8.05
C LEU A 163 -5.58 13.96 8.42
N TRP A 164 -4.92 14.81 9.21
CA TRP A 164 -5.50 16.02 9.76
C TRP A 164 -5.78 17.07 8.68
N PRO A 165 -6.74 17.98 8.92
CA PRO A 165 -7.03 19.09 8.04
C PRO A 165 -5.76 19.88 7.69
N ASP A 166 -5.60 20.22 6.42
CA ASP A 166 -4.44 20.96 5.88
C ASP A 166 -3.05 20.36 6.20
N GLN A 167 -3.01 19.20 6.85
CA GLN A 167 -1.75 18.53 7.18
C GLN A 167 -1.08 17.97 5.93
N GLU A 168 0.23 18.18 5.84
CA GLU A 168 1.12 17.40 5.00
C GLU A 168 1.60 16.18 5.78
N LEU A 169 1.36 15.00 5.25
CA LEU A 169 1.81 13.74 5.80
C LEU A 169 2.81 13.10 4.86
N VAL A 170 3.94 12.71 5.41
CA VAL A 170 4.86 11.76 4.79
C VAL A 170 4.33 10.35 5.03
N PHE A 171 4.23 9.56 3.98
CA PHE A 171 3.76 8.18 4.02
C PHE A 171 4.77 7.24 3.37
N SER A 172 4.99 6.08 3.96
CA SER A 172 5.75 4.98 3.38
C SER A 172 5.14 3.64 3.82
N PRO A 173 4.89 2.69 2.90
CA PRO A 173 4.40 1.37 3.27
C PRO A 173 5.46 0.49 3.95
N GLY A 174 6.68 1.01 4.10
CA GLY A 174 7.84 0.27 4.59
C GLY A 174 8.72 -0.27 3.47
N ILE A 175 9.59 -1.22 3.84
CA ILE A 175 10.44 -1.94 2.89
C ILE A 175 9.74 -3.25 2.54
N LEU A 176 9.50 -3.47 1.25
CA LEU A 176 8.79 -4.65 0.73
C LEU A 176 9.79 -5.54 0.00
N THR A 177 9.75 -6.83 0.28
CA THR A 177 10.56 -7.82 -0.44
C THR A 177 9.73 -8.40 -1.59
N LEU A 178 10.29 -8.39 -2.78
CA LEU A 178 9.66 -8.99 -3.95
C LEU A 178 10.03 -10.46 -4.08
N PRO A 179 9.17 -11.25 -4.72
CA PRO A 179 9.51 -12.60 -5.14
C PRO A 179 10.77 -12.63 -6.03
N THR A 180 11.56 -13.68 -5.90
CA THR A 180 12.85 -13.82 -6.60
C THR A 180 12.72 -13.89 -8.13
N ASP A 181 11.56 -14.30 -8.64
CA ASP A 181 11.23 -14.38 -10.06
C ASP A 181 10.68 -13.07 -10.65
N CYS A 182 10.63 -12.02 -9.83
CA CYS A 182 10.17 -10.69 -10.25
C CYS A 182 11.34 -9.75 -10.53
N ALA A 183 11.43 -9.25 -11.76
CA ALA A 183 12.31 -8.15 -12.13
C ALA A 183 11.49 -6.83 -12.21
N ALA A 184 11.20 -6.24 -11.07
CA ALA A 184 10.35 -5.06 -10.97
C ALA A 184 10.82 -3.91 -11.87
N LYS A 185 9.88 -3.30 -12.61
CA LYS A 185 10.11 -2.16 -13.49
C LYS A 185 9.12 -1.03 -13.30
N GLN A 186 7.96 -1.34 -12.79
CA GLN A 186 6.88 -0.38 -12.59
C GLN A 186 6.33 -0.53 -11.17
N VAL A 187 6.11 0.61 -10.53
CA VAL A 187 5.37 0.70 -9.27
C VAL A 187 4.24 1.67 -9.49
N ASP A 188 3.02 1.25 -9.24
CA ASP A 188 1.81 2.08 -9.28
C ASP A 188 1.27 2.23 -7.86
N MET A 189 0.87 3.45 -7.49
CA MET A 189 0.27 3.73 -6.19
C MET A 189 -1.03 4.52 -6.37
N ILE A 190 -2.07 4.05 -5.73
CA ILE A 190 -3.37 4.73 -5.67
C ILE A 190 -3.64 5.09 -4.21
N ILE A 191 -3.98 6.34 -3.95
CA ILE A 191 -4.42 6.83 -2.64
C ILE A 191 -5.91 7.14 -2.73
N VAL A 192 -6.66 6.57 -1.82
CA VAL A 192 -8.10 6.71 -1.73
C VAL A 192 -8.45 7.47 -0.46
N PRO A 193 -9.05 8.65 -0.55
CA PRO A 193 -9.48 9.39 0.64
C PRO A 193 -10.39 8.53 1.51
N GLY A 194 -10.13 8.54 2.81
CA GLY A 194 -10.94 7.87 3.79
C GLY A 194 -12.25 8.60 4.12
N GLU A 195 -12.91 8.16 5.16
CA GLU A 195 -14.12 8.77 5.66
C GLU A 195 -13.83 10.04 6.48
N PHE A 196 -14.82 10.91 6.58
CA PHE A 196 -14.71 12.07 7.46
C PHE A 196 -14.89 11.67 8.91
N GLY A 197 -13.82 11.75 9.68
CA GLY A 197 -13.85 11.46 11.11
C GLY A 197 -14.53 12.55 11.93
N GLN A 198 -15.04 12.16 13.10
CA GLN A 198 -15.66 13.06 14.09
C GLN A 198 -14.73 13.31 15.28
N PHE A 199 -13.43 13.34 15.08
CA PHE A 199 -12.50 13.59 16.18
C PHE A 199 -12.50 15.07 16.56
N GLN A 200 -12.82 15.36 17.82
CA GLN A 200 -12.68 16.70 18.43
C GLN A 200 -11.34 16.82 19.16
N LEU A 201 -10.25 16.41 18.59
CA LEU A 201 -8.93 16.67 19.15
C LEU A 201 -8.41 17.99 18.56
N GLY A 202 -8.58 19.08 19.29
CA GLY A 202 -7.97 20.37 18.96
C GLY A 202 -6.47 20.43 19.30
N TYR A 203 -5.76 19.29 19.32
CA TYR A 203 -4.35 19.21 19.69
C TYR A 203 -3.63 18.24 18.78
N ASP A 204 -2.39 18.58 18.44
CA ASP A 204 -1.43 17.64 17.92
C ASP A 204 -1.04 16.67 19.06
N PRO A 205 -1.51 15.44 19.06
CA PRO A 205 -1.32 14.51 20.19
C PRO A 205 0.14 14.10 20.35
N LEU A 206 0.91 14.19 19.26
CA LEU A 206 2.31 13.80 19.19
C LEU A 206 3.16 14.93 18.66
N SER A 207 4.27 15.22 19.34
CA SER A 207 5.35 16.00 18.76
C SER A 207 6.45 15.06 18.25
N VAL A 208 7.01 15.39 17.11
CA VAL A 208 8.07 14.61 16.47
C VAL A 208 9.38 15.36 16.56
N GLY A 209 10.41 14.69 17.12
CA GLY A 209 11.78 15.21 17.15
C GLY A 209 12.46 15.13 15.78
N THR A 210 13.59 15.81 15.65
CA THR A 210 14.40 15.76 14.42
C THR A 210 14.86 14.33 14.15
N PRO A 211 14.60 13.77 12.96
CA PRO A 211 15.07 12.44 12.59
C PRO A 211 16.61 12.37 12.56
N VAL A 212 17.17 11.27 13.04
CA VAL A 212 18.62 11.02 13.04
C VAL A 212 18.92 9.76 12.26
N LEU A 213 19.61 9.90 11.13
CA LEU A 213 20.07 8.77 10.32
C LEU A 213 21.22 8.06 11.03
N SER A 214 21.20 6.72 11.05
CA SER A 214 22.29 5.89 11.56
C SER A 214 23.58 6.07 10.72
N GLU A 215 24.73 5.77 11.31
CA GLU A 215 26.01 5.80 10.58
C GLU A 215 26.05 4.80 9.42
N SER A 216 25.38 3.65 9.57
CA SER A 216 25.22 2.62 8.51
C SER A 216 24.26 3.05 7.39
N GLY A 217 23.40 4.03 7.66
CA GLY A 217 22.40 4.49 6.69
C GLY A 217 21.19 3.56 6.52
N ASP A 218 21.04 2.56 7.37
CA ASP A 218 19.99 1.53 7.28
C ASP A 218 18.76 1.80 8.17
N SER A 219 18.86 2.79 9.04
CA SER A 219 17.80 3.15 9.97
C SER A 219 17.78 4.62 10.32
N VAL A 220 16.61 5.10 10.71
CA VAL A 220 16.40 6.46 11.22
C VAL A 220 15.81 6.37 12.62
N THR A 221 16.40 7.05 13.57
CA THR A 221 15.83 7.20 14.91
C THR A 221 14.95 8.44 14.98
N VAL A 222 13.69 8.26 15.35
CA VAL A 222 12.70 9.32 15.52
C VAL A 222 12.23 9.33 16.97
N THR A 223 12.26 10.48 17.63
CA THR A 223 11.71 10.65 18.98
C THR A 223 10.27 11.15 18.88
N LEU A 224 9.33 10.38 19.44
CA LEU A 224 7.94 10.78 19.61
C LEU A 224 7.70 11.25 21.03
N ILE A 225 6.97 12.34 21.18
CA ILE A 225 6.59 12.92 22.49
C ILE A 225 5.07 12.90 22.56
N ASN A 226 4.53 12.15 23.51
CA ASN A 226 3.09 12.13 23.77
C ASN A 226 2.72 13.33 24.65
N ASN A 227 1.98 14.27 24.11
CA ASN A 227 1.54 15.50 24.79
C ASN A 227 0.20 15.33 25.53
N LEU A 228 -0.39 14.14 25.49
CA LEU A 228 -1.67 13.85 26.13
C LEU A 228 -1.48 13.34 27.56
N ASN A 229 -2.54 13.49 28.37
CA ASN A 229 -2.65 12.90 29.71
C ASN A 229 -3.12 11.43 29.68
N ALA A 230 -3.07 10.78 28.51
CA ALA A 230 -3.45 9.39 28.29
C ALA A 230 -2.35 8.67 27.50
N ASP A 231 -2.21 7.38 27.71
CA ASP A 231 -1.31 6.55 26.95
C ASP A 231 -1.77 6.46 25.50
N LEU A 232 -0.81 6.47 24.56
CA LEU A 232 -1.03 6.20 23.15
C LEU A 232 -0.40 4.86 22.78
N SER A 233 -1.08 4.09 21.97
CA SER A 233 -0.58 2.80 21.50
C SER A 233 -0.47 2.78 19.97
N ASN A 234 0.58 2.10 19.49
CA ASN A 234 0.74 1.77 18.08
C ASN A 234 0.76 2.95 17.10
N ALA A 235 1.36 4.09 17.50
CA ALA A 235 1.60 5.15 16.56
C ALA A 235 2.55 4.65 15.45
N VAL A 236 2.17 4.86 14.19
CA VAL A 236 2.99 4.51 13.04
C VAL A 236 3.86 5.70 12.67
N VAL A 237 5.16 5.45 12.52
CA VAL A 237 6.16 6.43 12.07
C VAL A 237 6.47 6.14 10.63
N TYR A 238 6.24 7.09 9.77
CA TYR A 238 6.63 7.06 8.36
C TYR A 238 7.84 7.96 8.14
N VAL A 239 8.77 7.50 7.34
CA VAL A 239 9.97 8.25 6.97
C VAL A 239 10.16 8.18 5.47
N VAL A 240 10.48 9.29 4.82
CA VAL A 240 10.99 9.32 3.45
C VAL A 240 12.33 10.05 3.39
N ALA A 241 13.21 9.55 2.53
CA ALA A 241 14.48 10.20 2.19
C ALA A 241 14.31 10.96 0.87
N THR A 242 14.79 12.21 0.82
CA THR A 242 14.77 13.01 -0.40
C THR A 242 16.18 13.43 -0.83
N ASP A 243 16.39 13.56 -2.14
CA ASP A 243 17.64 14.06 -2.71
C ASP A 243 17.70 15.60 -2.69
N ALA A 244 18.82 16.18 -3.14
CA ALA A 244 19.02 17.63 -3.24
C ALA A 244 18.03 18.36 -4.16
N LYS A 245 17.25 17.63 -4.96
CA LYS A 245 16.15 18.17 -5.78
C LYS A 245 14.78 17.99 -5.12
N GLY A 246 14.76 17.48 -3.90
CA GLY A 246 13.56 17.19 -3.14
C GLY A 246 12.81 15.93 -3.62
N ARG A 247 13.39 15.10 -4.51
CA ARG A 247 12.75 13.88 -5.00
C ARG A 247 12.90 12.76 -3.97
N ILE A 248 11.84 12.00 -3.74
CA ILE A 248 11.89 10.82 -2.86
C ILE A 248 12.84 9.79 -3.48
N VAL A 249 13.81 9.33 -2.69
CA VAL A 249 14.82 8.33 -3.06
C VAL A 249 14.77 7.09 -2.19
N GLY A 250 13.79 7.00 -1.30
CA GLY A 250 13.54 5.85 -0.44
C GLY A 250 12.65 6.21 0.72
N GLY A 251 12.37 5.23 1.58
CA GLY A 251 11.51 5.42 2.74
C GLY A 251 11.50 4.21 3.67
N GLY A 252 10.68 4.29 4.70
CA GLY A 252 10.49 3.23 5.66
C GLY A 252 9.36 3.55 6.63
N SER A 253 8.94 2.56 7.39
CA SER A 253 7.95 2.73 8.45
C SER A 253 8.20 1.79 9.63
N ALA A 254 7.75 2.20 10.81
CA ALA A 254 7.80 1.38 12.01
C ALA A 254 6.68 1.76 12.99
N GLN A 255 6.33 0.85 13.88
CA GLN A 255 5.38 1.11 14.97
C GLN A 255 6.11 1.49 16.25
N SER A 256 5.57 2.45 17.00
CA SER A 256 6.17 2.96 18.22
C SER A 256 6.02 2.03 19.43
N GLY A 257 5.05 1.11 19.39
CA GLY A 257 4.55 0.47 20.61
C GLY A 257 3.75 1.44 21.49
N ASN A 258 3.76 1.21 22.79
CA ASN A 258 3.00 2.05 23.75
C ASN A 258 3.83 3.27 24.21
N ILE A 259 3.25 4.46 24.13
CA ILE A 259 3.83 5.73 24.56
C ILE A 259 3.01 6.24 25.75
N ARG A 260 3.60 6.22 26.94
CA ARG A 260 2.92 6.65 28.15
C ARG A 260 2.55 8.14 28.08
N ALA A 261 1.52 8.50 28.84
CA ALA A 261 1.09 9.89 29.01
C ALA A 261 2.26 10.81 29.40
N ASN A 262 2.36 11.97 28.74
CA ASN A 262 3.39 12.99 28.99
C ASN A 262 4.84 12.43 28.95
N SER A 263 5.09 11.45 28.11
CA SER A 263 6.42 10.85 27.97
C SER A 263 6.88 10.80 26.52
N SER A 264 8.13 10.39 26.33
CA SER A 264 8.69 10.21 24.98
C SER A 264 9.19 8.79 24.78
N VAL A 265 9.25 8.37 23.51
CA VAL A 265 9.85 7.12 23.05
C VAL A 265 10.70 7.39 21.81
N SER A 266 11.81 6.67 21.68
CA SER A 266 12.58 6.66 20.44
C SER A 266 12.22 5.43 19.63
N VAL A 267 11.85 5.66 18.37
CA VAL A 267 11.48 4.62 17.42
C VAL A 267 12.59 4.52 16.39
N GLN A 268 13.12 3.32 16.19
CA GLN A 268 14.05 3.04 15.11
C GLN A 268 13.26 2.56 13.89
N VAL A 269 13.31 3.32 12.82
CA VAL A 269 12.62 3.04 11.56
C VAL A 269 13.62 2.48 10.57
N PRO A 270 13.50 1.23 10.12
CA PRO A 270 14.28 0.71 9.01
C PRO A 270 14.03 1.56 7.77
N ILE A 271 15.09 1.95 7.05
CA ILE A 271 14.99 2.73 5.82
C ILE A 271 15.87 2.14 4.74
N LEU A 272 15.38 2.16 3.51
CA LEU A 272 16.14 1.82 2.32
C LEU A 272 16.04 2.99 1.33
N PHE A 273 17.19 3.43 0.80
CA PHE A 273 17.25 4.48 -0.22
C PHE A 273 18.38 4.22 -1.21
N LEU A 274 18.24 4.77 -2.41
CA LEU A 274 19.28 4.75 -3.43
C LEU A 274 19.94 6.12 -3.56
N GLY A 275 21.29 6.12 -3.54
CA GLY A 275 22.09 7.32 -3.60
C GLY A 275 22.31 7.98 -2.24
N LYS A 276 22.59 9.29 -2.22
CA LYS A 276 22.81 10.04 -1.00
C LYS A 276 21.56 10.86 -0.67
N PRO A 277 20.92 10.63 0.49
CA PRO A 277 19.83 11.48 0.93
C PRO A 277 20.38 12.85 1.37
N GLU A 278 19.64 13.91 1.08
CA GLU A 278 19.92 15.26 1.54
C GLU A 278 19.06 15.60 2.76
N GLU A 279 17.83 15.12 2.78
CA GLU A 279 16.88 15.36 3.85
C GLU A 279 16.12 14.07 4.19
N ILE A 280 15.84 13.90 5.47
CA ILE A 280 14.96 12.87 6.02
C ILE A 280 13.73 13.57 6.61
N LYS A 281 12.57 13.20 6.12
CA LYS A 281 11.28 13.72 6.56
C LYS A 281 10.49 12.68 7.31
#